data_e77fca388cccac6a308684832a63b9c7
#
_entry.id   e77fca388cccac6a308684832a63b9c7
#
_cell.length_a   1.000
_cell.length_b   1.000
_cell.length_c   1.000
_cell.angle_alpha   90.00
_cell.angle_beta   90.00
_cell.angle_gamma   90.00
#
_symmetry.space_group_name_H-M   'P 1'
#
loop_
_entity.id
_entity.type
_entity.pdbx_description
1 polymer ?
#
loop_
_entity_poly.entity_id
_entity_poly.type
_entity_poly.pdbx_seq_one_letter_code
_entity_poly.pdbx_strand_id
1 'polypeptide(L)'
;MGIYLFINCSASDKHLYEAAVFENIPGKFKMEEVQKIADDYAITLSPSFKFEVAFTNIFPPQADLINGIDAAVFISTKRSGLSNKKNRAFIKVLNGEAEKETYLIDSGAGRINIGRESRVQAAGNYVRKNVIAFKPTERNRSVSRQHGHIEWEPNSNSFLVFADEGGIPPNNKMKVRTPEGVLIKMQAIEVGHRLQEGDQIILGDMAVLEFTYSGED
;
A
#
# COMPACT_ATOMS: atom_id res chain seq x y z
N MET A 1 0.56 16.12 0.46
CA MET A 1 1.80 15.75 -0.22
C MET A 1 2.94 16.50 0.44
N GLY A 2 4.10 15.86 0.69
CA GLY A 2 5.20 16.50 1.39
C GLY A 2 6.43 15.60 1.50
N ILE A 3 7.48 16.16 2.09
CA ILE A 3 8.71 15.45 2.43
C ILE A 3 8.85 15.45 3.95
N TYR A 4 9.19 14.30 4.51
CA TYR A 4 9.53 14.11 5.91
C TYR A 4 10.98 13.67 5.99
N LEU A 5 11.81 14.45 6.69
CA LEU A 5 13.21 14.15 6.95
C LEU A 5 13.33 13.64 8.39
N PHE A 6 13.84 12.45 8.55
CA PHE A 6 14.12 11.84 9.84
C PHE A 6 15.61 11.87 10.10
N ILE A 7 16.02 12.35 11.25
CA ILE A 7 17.43 12.48 11.64
C ILE A 7 17.65 11.66 12.92
N ASN A 8 18.59 10.75 12.89
CA ASN A 8 19.11 10.07 14.07
C ASN A 8 20.44 10.68 14.48
N CYS A 9 20.47 11.27 15.66
CA CYS A 9 21.69 11.90 16.16
C CYS A 9 21.80 11.68 17.68
N SER A 10 23.03 11.78 18.19
CA SER A 10 23.28 11.74 19.62
C SER A 10 22.64 12.96 20.32
N ALA A 11 22.33 12.83 21.60
CA ALA A 11 21.81 13.97 22.38
C ALA A 11 22.78 15.15 22.43
N SER A 12 24.11 14.88 22.33
CA SER A 12 25.17 15.92 22.30
C SER A 12 25.16 16.72 21.00
N ASP A 13 24.81 16.09 19.88
CA ASP A 13 24.92 16.69 18.55
C ASP A 13 23.59 17.24 18.04
N LYS A 14 22.51 16.93 18.74
CA LYS A 14 21.14 17.33 18.35
C LYS A 14 21.04 18.83 18.07
N HIS A 15 21.63 19.68 18.89
CA HIS A 15 21.61 21.12 18.73
C HIS A 15 22.25 21.61 17.40
N LEU A 16 23.21 20.86 16.85
CA LEU A 16 23.82 21.18 15.56
C LEU A 16 22.83 20.93 14.41
N TYR A 17 22.13 19.81 14.48
CA TYR A 17 21.10 19.47 13.48
C TYR A 17 19.89 20.39 13.59
N GLU A 18 19.45 20.72 14.82
CA GLU A 18 18.37 21.69 15.05
C GLU A 18 18.70 23.06 14.43
N ALA A 19 19.94 23.51 14.59
CA ALA A 19 20.44 24.74 13.97
C ALA A 19 20.46 24.63 12.43
N ALA A 20 20.96 23.51 11.89
CA ALA A 20 21.06 23.28 10.46
C ALA A 20 19.70 23.25 9.75
N VAL A 21 18.67 22.74 10.41
CA VAL A 21 17.29 22.69 9.85
C VAL A 21 16.43 23.88 10.26
N PHE A 22 16.99 24.86 10.94
CA PHE A 22 16.28 26.04 11.47
C PHE A 22 15.05 25.68 12.32
N GLU A 23 15.15 24.69 13.20
CA GLU A 23 13.99 24.15 13.95
C GLU A 23 13.24 25.24 14.73
N ASN A 24 13.95 26.24 15.26
CA ASN A 24 13.38 27.38 15.99
C ASN A 24 12.64 28.40 15.11
N ILE A 25 12.71 28.26 13.79
CA ILE A 25 12.08 29.18 12.82
C ILE A 25 11.21 28.36 11.87
N PRO A 26 9.93 28.13 12.22
CA PRO A 26 9.03 27.29 11.42
C PRO A 26 8.98 27.68 9.95
N GLY A 27 9.20 26.70 9.09
CA GLY A 27 9.11 26.87 7.64
C GLY A 27 10.35 27.48 6.98
N LYS A 28 11.35 27.98 7.71
CA LYS A 28 12.53 28.60 7.13
C LYS A 28 13.31 27.64 6.24
N PHE A 29 13.61 26.44 6.70
CA PHE A 29 14.31 25.41 5.92
C PHE A 29 13.57 25.10 4.61
N LYS A 30 12.24 24.96 4.69
CA LYS A 30 11.41 24.76 3.49
C LYS A 30 11.56 25.90 2.49
N MET A 31 11.53 27.14 2.96
CA MET A 31 11.57 28.33 2.09
C MET A 31 12.94 28.63 1.52
N GLU A 32 14.00 28.43 2.29
CA GLU A 32 15.37 28.79 1.88
C GLU A 32 16.07 27.63 1.16
N GLU A 33 15.89 26.39 1.60
CA GLU A 33 16.62 25.25 1.05
C GLU A 33 15.77 24.41 0.11
N VAL A 34 14.60 23.94 0.58
CA VAL A 34 13.77 23.04 -0.23
C VAL A 34 13.19 23.74 -1.46
N GLN A 35 12.75 24.99 -1.31
CA GLN A 35 12.22 25.79 -2.43
C GLN A 35 13.33 26.08 -3.45
N LYS A 36 14.53 26.44 -2.99
CA LYS A 36 15.68 26.67 -3.88
C LYS A 36 16.01 25.44 -4.72
N ILE A 37 16.08 24.26 -4.08
CA ILE A 37 16.30 23.00 -4.82
C ILE A 37 15.18 22.77 -5.83
N ALA A 38 13.92 22.99 -5.44
CA ALA A 38 12.79 22.83 -6.35
C ALA A 38 12.89 23.78 -7.55
N ASP A 39 13.26 25.02 -7.32
CA ASP A 39 13.44 26.03 -8.38
C ASP A 39 14.61 25.67 -9.32
N ASP A 40 15.74 25.20 -8.79
CA ASP A 40 16.90 24.74 -9.56
C ASP A 40 16.57 23.58 -10.52
N TYR A 41 15.60 22.73 -10.14
CA TYR A 41 15.12 21.62 -10.96
C TYR A 41 13.79 21.90 -11.67
N ALA A 42 13.33 23.13 -11.71
CA ALA A 42 12.03 23.55 -12.29
C ALA A 42 10.82 22.77 -11.74
N ILE A 43 10.85 22.42 -10.47
CA ILE A 43 9.76 21.71 -9.78
C ILE A 43 8.87 22.73 -9.08
N THR A 44 7.59 22.78 -9.48
CA THR A 44 6.59 23.62 -8.80
C THR A 44 6.06 22.92 -7.55
N LEU A 45 6.34 23.48 -6.37
CA LEU A 45 5.76 23.00 -5.12
C LEU A 45 4.35 23.55 -4.92
N SER A 46 3.41 22.66 -4.58
CA SER A 46 2.03 23.08 -4.23
C SER A 46 2.04 23.96 -2.97
N PRO A 47 1.15 24.95 -2.84
CA PRO A 47 0.98 25.71 -1.59
C PRO A 47 0.71 24.82 -0.37
N SER A 48 0.08 23.65 -0.57
CA SER A 48 -0.20 22.66 0.48
C SER A 48 0.97 21.69 0.71
N PHE A 49 2.11 21.87 0.03
CA PHE A 49 3.29 21.02 0.22
C PHE A 49 3.85 21.19 1.62
N LYS A 50 4.04 20.08 2.33
CA LYS A 50 4.62 20.03 3.66
C LYS A 50 6.08 19.60 3.62
N PHE A 51 6.89 20.22 4.44
CA PHE A 51 8.23 19.76 4.78
C PHE A 51 8.32 19.71 6.30
N GLU A 52 8.61 18.53 6.83
CA GLU A 52 8.70 18.29 8.27
C GLU A 52 10.02 17.58 8.59
N VAL A 53 10.66 17.98 9.67
CA VAL A 53 11.86 17.32 10.22
C VAL A 53 11.48 16.67 11.53
N ALA A 54 11.93 15.42 11.74
CA ALA A 54 11.72 14.69 12.99
C ALA A 54 13.03 14.05 13.47
N PHE A 55 13.37 14.27 14.72
CA PHE A 55 14.48 13.59 15.39
C PHE A 55 13.98 12.27 15.98
N THR A 56 14.61 11.16 15.61
CA THR A 56 14.17 9.82 16.02
C THR A 56 15.34 8.86 16.12
N ASN A 57 15.27 7.93 17.05
CA ASN A 57 16.25 6.85 17.18
C ASN A 57 15.93 5.65 16.27
N ILE A 58 14.71 5.59 15.74
CA ILE A 58 14.25 4.50 14.86
C ILE A 58 13.56 5.13 13.65
N PHE A 59 14.10 4.88 12.47
CA PHE A 59 13.49 5.37 11.24
C PHE A 59 12.20 4.63 10.92
N PRO A 60 11.16 5.34 10.45
CA PRO A 60 9.97 4.69 9.92
C PRO A 60 10.33 3.73 8.77
N PRO A 61 9.75 2.52 8.73
CA PRO A 61 10.10 1.53 7.72
C PRO A 61 9.74 1.96 6.28
N GLN A 62 8.94 3.03 6.13
CA GLN A 62 8.60 3.62 4.83
C GLN A 62 9.62 4.68 4.36
N ALA A 63 10.55 5.09 5.22
CA ALA A 63 11.53 6.10 4.89
C ALA A 63 12.76 5.45 4.24
N ASP A 64 13.21 6.04 3.15
CA ASP A 64 14.42 5.61 2.46
C ASP A 64 15.64 6.18 3.17
N LEU A 65 16.61 5.32 3.50
CA LEU A 65 17.87 5.71 4.14
C LEU A 65 18.71 6.57 3.19
N ILE A 66 19.30 7.64 3.71
CA ILE A 66 20.23 8.47 2.95
C ILE A 66 21.64 7.93 3.17
N ASN A 67 22.29 7.48 2.09
CA ASN A 67 23.61 6.91 2.16
C ASN A 67 24.63 7.92 2.72
N GLY A 68 25.43 7.47 3.70
CA GLY A 68 26.54 8.26 4.26
C GLY A 68 26.17 9.19 5.42
N ILE A 69 24.91 9.26 5.81
CA ILE A 69 24.44 10.02 6.99
C ILE A 69 23.36 9.27 7.74
N ASP A 70 23.23 9.50 9.04
CA ASP A 70 22.20 8.92 9.88
C ASP A 70 20.85 9.66 9.70
N ALA A 71 20.34 9.63 8.50
CA ALA A 71 19.07 10.25 8.14
C ALA A 71 18.27 9.38 7.16
N ALA A 72 16.97 9.57 7.16
CA ALA A 72 16.05 8.93 6.23
C ALA A 72 15.02 9.93 5.71
N VAL A 73 14.57 9.76 4.49
CA VAL A 73 13.57 10.62 3.86
C VAL A 73 12.33 9.81 3.49
N PHE A 74 11.15 10.38 3.73
CA PHE A 74 9.89 9.85 3.25
C PHE A 74 9.16 10.90 2.41
N ILE A 75 8.82 10.52 1.18
CA ILE A 75 8.06 11.37 0.27
C ILE A 75 6.58 10.97 0.36
N SER A 76 5.78 11.83 1.02
CA SER A 76 4.34 11.66 1.09
C SER A 76 3.69 12.17 -0.19
N THR A 77 3.01 11.28 -0.90
CA THR A 77 2.19 11.61 -2.05
C THR A 77 0.70 11.60 -1.67
N LYS A 78 -0.20 11.90 -2.60
CA LYS A 78 -1.66 11.71 -2.38
C LYS A 78 -2.01 10.24 -2.08
N ARG A 79 -1.19 9.29 -2.54
CA ARG A 79 -1.39 7.84 -2.42
C ARG A 79 -0.58 7.21 -1.27
N SER A 80 0.43 7.90 -0.77
CA SER A 80 1.32 7.38 0.27
C SER A 80 1.50 8.42 1.37
N GLY A 81 0.84 8.24 2.50
CA GLY A 81 0.97 9.05 3.71
C GLY A 81 1.80 8.34 4.79
N LEU A 82 2.43 9.10 5.70
CA LEU A 82 2.96 8.54 6.94
C LEU A 82 1.77 8.06 7.80
N SER A 83 1.56 6.77 7.82
CA SER A 83 0.58 6.14 8.72
C SER A 83 1.29 5.18 9.65
N ASN A 84 1.19 5.42 10.94
CA ASN A 84 1.64 4.50 11.99
C ASN A 84 0.82 3.20 12.06
N LYS A 85 -0.14 2.99 11.15
CA LYS A 85 -1.10 1.88 11.17
C LYS A 85 -1.10 1.04 9.87
N LYS A 86 -0.01 0.99 9.12
CA LYS A 86 0.03 0.21 7.86
C LYS A 86 -0.08 -1.31 8.03
N ASN A 87 0.00 -1.82 9.26
CA ASN A 87 -0.13 -3.26 9.54
C ASN A 87 -1.56 -3.80 9.39
N ARG A 88 -2.54 -2.92 9.19
CA ARG A 88 -3.94 -3.28 8.98
C ARG A 88 -4.49 -2.49 7.80
N ALA A 89 -5.35 -3.14 7.05
CA ALA A 89 -6.08 -2.55 5.95
C ALA A 89 -7.47 -3.22 5.83
N PHE A 90 -8.31 -2.66 4.99
CA PHE A 90 -9.65 -3.18 4.74
C PHE A 90 -9.80 -3.47 3.25
N ILE A 91 -10.50 -4.54 2.95
CA ILE A 91 -10.96 -4.87 1.61
C ILE A 91 -12.47 -4.71 1.60
N LYS A 92 -12.95 -3.70 0.90
CA LYS A 92 -14.40 -3.44 0.71
C LYS A 92 -14.88 -4.10 -0.58
N VAL A 93 -16.04 -4.72 -0.56
CA VAL A 93 -16.67 -5.32 -1.74
C VAL A 93 -17.50 -4.24 -2.43
N LEU A 94 -17.02 -3.71 -3.56
CA LEU A 94 -17.76 -2.72 -4.34
C LEU A 94 -18.78 -3.35 -5.27
N ASN A 95 -18.47 -4.55 -5.81
CA ASN A 95 -19.38 -5.31 -6.66
C ASN A 95 -19.12 -6.81 -6.52
N GLY A 96 -20.18 -7.62 -6.71
CA GLY A 96 -20.18 -9.06 -6.51
C GLY A 96 -20.88 -9.45 -5.21
N GLU A 97 -21.13 -10.75 -5.04
CA GLU A 97 -21.82 -11.30 -3.87
C GLU A 97 -20.81 -12.05 -2.98
N ALA A 98 -20.13 -11.33 -2.11
CA ALA A 98 -19.22 -11.93 -1.14
C ALA A 98 -19.94 -12.35 0.16
N GLU A 99 -19.27 -13.10 1.03
CA GLU A 99 -19.80 -13.49 2.33
C GLU A 99 -19.89 -12.32 3.31
N LYS A 100 -19.01 -11.29 3.11
CA LYS A 100 -18.99 -10.04 3.90
C LYS A 100 -18.83 -8.86 2.96
N GLU A 101 -19.28 -7.69 3.38
CA GLU A 101 -19.10 -6.43 2.65
C GLU A 101 -17.70 -5.86 2.84
N THR A 102 -17.09 -6.09 4.02
CA THR A 102 -15.76 -5.59 4.36
C THR A 102 -14.97 -6.68 5.10
N TYR A 103 -13.70 -6.78 4.77
CA TYR A 103 -12.73 -7.68 5.38
C TYR A 103 -11.56 -6.88 5.96
N LEU A 104 -11.31 -7.03 7.26
CA LEU A 104 -10.07 -6.56 7.88
C LEU A 104 -8.95 -7.52 7.50
N ILE A 105 -7.85 -6.99 7.00
CA ILE A 105 -6.61 -7.70 6.75
C ILE A 105 -5.49 -7.15 7.63
N ASP A 106 -4.62 -8.03 8.09
CA ASP A 106 -3.56 -7.71 9.05
C ASP A 106 -2.24 -8.32 8.58
N SER A 107 -1.12 -7.63 8.81
CA SER A 107 0.23 -8.08 8.42
C SER A 107 0.64 -9.42 9.03
N GLY A 108 0.06 -9.80 10.16
CA GLY A 108 0.28 -11.11 10.82
C GLY A 108 -0.60 -12.23 10.30
N ALA A 109 -1.58 -11.95 9.43
CA ALA A 109 -2.55 -12.95 8.98
C ALA A 109 -1.98 -13.97 7.97
N GLY A 110 -0.75 -13.77 7.49
CA GLY A 110 -0.15 -14.58 6.44
C GLY A 110 -0.88 -14.40 5.10
N ARG A 111 -1.01 -15.49 4.35
CA ARG A 111 -1.64 -15.50 3.03
C ARG A 111 -3.16 -15.40 3.13
N ILE A 112 -3.74 -14.33 2.59
CA ILE A 112 -5.17 -14.02 2.60
C ILE A 112 -5.75 -14.39 1.23
N ASN A 113 -6.28 -15.61 1.11
CA ASN A 113 -6.80 -16.12 -0.15
C ASN A 113 -8.14 -15.49 -0.54
N ILE A 114 -8.29 -15.27 -1.86
CA ILE A 114 -9.47 -14.70 -2.52
C ILE A 114 -10.01 -15.71 -3.53
N GLY A 115 -11.31 -15.94 -3.50
CA GLY A 115 -11.94 -16.80 -4.49
C GLY A 115 -13.41 -17.10 -4.23
N ARG A 116 -14.02 -17.85 -5.17
CA ARG A 116 -15.38 -18.32 -5.04
C ARG A 116 -15.42 -19.53 -4.09
N GLU A 117 -16.37 -19.54 -3.18
CA GLU A 117 -16.53 -20.51 -2.07
C GLU A 117 -15.45 -20.35 -0.99
N SER A 118 -15.88 -20.41 0.27
CA SER A 118 -14.97 -20.23 1.42
C SER A 118 -14.04 -21.43 1.63
N ARG A 119 -14.44 -22.63 1.18
CA ARG A 119 -13.60 -23.84 1.23
C ARG A 119 -13.58 -24.52 -0.13
N VAL A 120 -12.40 -24.74 -0.64
CA VAL A 120 -12.20 -25.30 -1.95
C VAL A 120 -11.21 -26.47 -1.86
N GLN A 121 -11.58 -27.59 -2.48
CA GLN A 121 -10.64 -28.70 -2.65
C GLN A 121 -9.55 -28.30 -3.65
N ALA A 122 -8.34 -28.33 -3.21
CA ALA A 122 -7.15 -28.12 -4.05
C ALA A 122 -6.46 -29.49 -4.33
N ALA A 123 -5.43 -29.48 -5.15
CA ALA A 123 -4.68 -30.68 -5.48
C ALA A 123 -4.11 -31.35 -4.20
N GLY A 124 -4.01 -32.67 -4.19
CA GLY A 124 -3.39 -33.42 -3.09
C GLY A 124 -4.21 -33.49 -1.80
N ASN A 125 -5.55 -33.51 -1.88
CA ASN A 125 -6.47 -33.54 -0.73
C ASN A 125 -6.35 -32.33 0.22
N TYR A 126 -5.66 -31.27 -0.18
CA TYR A 126 -5.58 -30.03 0.59
C TYR A 126 -6.84 -29.20 0.42
N VAL A 127 -7.39 -28.69 1.54
CA VAL A 127 -8.53 -27.77 1.52
C VAL A 127 -8.02 -26.34 1.65
N ARG A 128 -8.12 -25.58 0.56
CA ARG A 128 -7.85 -24.15 0.57
C ARG A 128 -9.02 -23.41 1.22
N LYS A 129 -8.72 -22.53 2.15
CA LYS A 129 -9.68 -21.60 2.73
C LYS A 129 -9.52 -20.22 2.07
N ASN A 130 -10.60 -19.72 1.46
CA ASN A 130 -10.66 -18.33 0.99
C ASN A 130 -11.21 -17.47 2.15
N VAL A 131 -10.41 -16.49 2.57
CA VAL A 131 -10.80 -15.51 3.60
C VAL A 131 -11.75 -14.49 2.99
N ILE A 132 -11.43 -14.01 1.77
CA ILE A 132 -12.29 -13.16 0.96
C ILE A 132 -13.04 -14.09 0.00
N ALA A 133 -14.21 -14.53 0.45
CA ALA A 133 -14.98 -15.56 -0.24
C ALA A 133 -16.22 -14.98 -0.93
N PHE A 134 -16.38 -15.30 -2.20
CA PHE A 134 -17.55 -15.00 -3.00
C PHE A 134 -18.51 -16.18 -3.03
N LYS A 135 -19.82 -15.91 -2.99
CA LYS A 135 -20.86 -16.94 -3.05
C LYS A 135 -20.88 -17.65 -4.41
N PRO A 136 -21.21 -18.94 -4.49
CA PRO A 136 -21.26 -19.68 -5.76
C PRO A 136 -22.55 -19.38 -6.54
N THR A 137 -22.75 -18.10 -6.90
CA THR A 137 -23.89 -17.62 -7.68
C THR A 137 -23.49 -17.38 -9.14
N GLU A 138 -24.49 -17.29 -10.01
CA GLU A 138 -24.28 -16.98 -11.43
C GLU A 138 -23.57 -15.63 -11.62
N ARG A 139 -23.87 -14.66 -10.76
CA ARG A 139 -23.23 -13.34 -10.77
C ARG A 139 -21.72 -13.41 -10.52
N ASN A 140 -21.28 -14.40 -9.76
CA ASN A 140 -19.88 -14.60 -9.42
C ASN A 140 -19.17 -15.67 -10.28
N ARG A 141 -19.77 -16.11 -11.39
CA ARG A 141 -19.21 -17.19 -12.22
C ARG A 141 -17.82 -16.88 -12.77
N SER A 142 -17.49 -15.59 -12.98
CA SER A 142 -16.16 -15.13 -13.41
C SER A 142 -15.13 -15.06 -12.30
N VAL A 143 -15.53 -15.32 -11.03
CA VAL A 143 -14.59 -15.46 -9.93
C VAL A 143 -14.18 -16.92 -9.81
N SER A 144 -12.91 -17.23 -10.03
CA SER A 144 -12.37 -18.58 -9.87
C SER A 144 -12.30 -18.97 -8.40
N ARG A 145 -12.35 -20.28 -8.11
CA ARG A 145 -12.24 -20.81 -6.74
C ARG A 145 -10.89 -20.49 -6.10
N GLN A 146 -9.83 -20.40 -6.90
CA GLN A 146 -8.48 -19.98 -6.52
C GLN A 146 -8.10 -18.78 -7.42
N HIS A 147 -8.65 -17.60 -7.12
CA HIS A 147 -8.53 -16.45 -8.01
C HIS A 147 -7.26 -15.64 -7.73
N GLY A 148 -6.94 -15.42 -6.47
CA GLY A 148 -5.77 -14.67 -6.05
C GLY A 148 -5.59 -14.70 -4.54
N HIS A 149 -4.62 -13.93 -4.06
CA HIS A 149 -4.36 -13.75 -2.63
C HIS A 149 -3.69 -12.41 -2.38
N ILE A 150 -3.74 -11.99 -1.11
CA ILE A 150 -3.00 -10.84 -0.60
C ILE A 150 -2.02 -11.34 0.45
N GLU A 151 -0.79 -10.83 0.41
CA GLU A 151 0.25 -11.10 1.39
C GLU A 151 0.88 -9.80 1.88
N TRP A 152 1.38 -9.83 3.11
CA TRP A 152 2.19 -8.75 3.65
C TRP A 152 3.65 -8.95 3.26
N GLU A 153 4.27 -7.90 2.70
CA GLU A 153 5.69 -7.87 2.37
C GLU A 153 6.45 -6.99 3.38
N PRO A 154 7.23 -7.59 4.31
CA PRO A 154 7.89 -6.85 5.38
C PRO A 154 8.92 -5.84 4.88
N ASN A 155 9.69 -6.18 3.82
CA ASN A 155 10.75 -5.31 3.32
C ASN A 155 10.21 -3.99 2.74
N SER A 156 9.05 -4.06 2.10
CA SER A 156 8.38 -2.89 1.54
C SER A 156 7.30 -2.32 2.45
N ASN A 157 7.06 -2.97 3.61
CA ASN A 157 6.04 -2.59 4.59
C ASN A 157 4.68 -2.32 3.93
N SER A 158 4.22 -3.26 3.10
CA SER A 158 3.03 -3.10 2.27
C SER A 158 2.33 -4.41 1.98
N PHE A 159 1.05 -4.33 1.67
CA PHE A 159 0.29 -5.46 1.14
C PHE A 159 0.50 -5.58 -0.37
N LEU A 160 0.79 -6.81 -0.83
CA LEU A 160 0.86 -7.16 -2.24
C LEU A 160 -0.30 -8.07 -2.58
N VAL A 161 -0.92 -7.85 -3.74
CA VAL A 161 -1.90 -8.75 -4.31
C VAL A 161 -1.29 -9.54 -5.45
N PHE A 162 -1.55 -10.84 -5.47
CA PHE A 162 -1.10 -11.79 -6.48
C PHE A 162 -2.31 -12.47 -7.12
N ALA A 163 -2.22 -12.73 -8.41
CA ALA A 163 -3.14 -13.66 -9.05
C ALA A 163 -2.70 -15.11 -8.78
N ASP A 164 -3.66 -16.01 -8.59
CA ASP A 164 -3.41 -17.45 -8.61
C ASP A 164 -3.71 -18.01 -10.01
N GLU A 165 -3.56 -19.31 -10.22
CA GLU A 165 -3.81 -19.96 -11.51
C GLU A 165 -5.19 -19.65 -12.11
N GLY A 166 -6.21 -19.49 -11.23
CA GLY A 166 -7.55 -19.14 -11.67
C GLY A 166 -7.74 -17.66 -12.01
N GLY A 167 -6.79 -16.80 -11.68
CA GLY A 167 -6.82 -15.36 -11.93
C GLY A 167 -5.94 -14.88 -13.07
N ILE A 168 -5.22 -15.80 -13.75
CA ILE A 168 -4.37 -15.50 -14.92
C ILE A 168 -4.96 -16.09 -16.20
N PRO A 169 -4.56 -15.59 -17.41
CA PRO A 169 -4.98 -16.17 -18.67
C PRO A 169 -4.59 -17.66 -18.78
N PRO A 170 -5.39 -18.50 -19.45
CA PRO A 170 -6.63 -18.20 -20.18
C PRO A 170 -7.89 -18.09 -19.34
N ASN A 171 -7.77 -18.32 -18.03
CA ASN A 171 -8.88 -18.31 -17.09
C ASN A 171 -9.43 -16.89 -16.80
N ASN A 172 -10.16 -16.74 -15.72
CA ASN A 172 -10.75 -15.46 -15.32
C ASN A 172 -9.65 -14.46 -14.92
N LYS A 173 -9.50 -13.39 -15.69
CA LYS A 173 -8.37 -12.46 -15.57
C LYS A 173 -8.53 -11.54 -14.38
N MET A 174 -7.50 -11.49 -13.53
CA MET A 174 -7.38 -10.52 -12.47
C MET A 174 -6.70 -9.24 -12.96
N LYS A 175 -7.20 -8.11 -12.47
CA LYS A 175 -6.66 -6.78 -12.81
C LYS A 175 -6.66 -5.91 -11.56
N VAL A 176 -5.79 -4.93 -11.51
CA VAL A 176 -5.85 -3.86 -10.52
C VAL A 176 -6.08 -2.54 -11.27
N ARG A 177 -7.05 -1.76 -10.81
CA ARG A 177 -7.30 -0.40 -11.28
C ARG A 177 -6.86 0.57 -10.20
N THR A 178 -5.98 1.50 -10.56
CA THR A 178 -5.57 2.56 -9.65
C THR A 178 -6.61 3.67 -9.59
N PRO A 179 -6.60 4.53 -8.55
CA PRO A 179 -7.50 5.70 -8.46
C PRO A 179 -7.39 6.65 -9.66
N GLU A 180 -6.22 6.72 -10.32
CA GLU A 180 -6.02 7.50 -11.54
C GLU A 180 -6.58 6.82 -12.80
N GLY A 181 -7.17 5.61 -12.66
CA GLY A 181 -7.77 4.87 -13.75
C GLY A 181 -6.80 3.98 -14.55
N VAL A 182 -5.53 3.86 -14.12
CA VAL A 182 -4.58 2.94 -14.76
C VAL A 182 -4.99 1.50 -14.49
N LEU A 183 -5.06 0.68 -15.55
CA LEU A 183 -5.45 -0.72 -15.47
C LEU A 183 -4.23 -1.63 -15.63
N ILE A 184 -3.87 -2.33 -14.56
CA ILE A 184 -2.76 -3.28 -14.49
C ILE A 184 -3.32 -4.70 -14.59
N LYS A 185 -2.90 -5.45 -15.61
CA LYS A 185 -3.32 -6.83 -15.81
C LYS A 185 -2.33 -7.77 -15.13
N MET A 186 -2.83 -8.67 -14.29
CA MET A 186 -2.03 -9.74 -13.69
C MET A 186 -1.82 -10.85 -14.72
N GLN A 187 -0.56 -11.18 -15.04
CA GLN A 187 -0.22 -12.14 -16.10
C GLN A 187 0.60 -13.33 -15.61
N ALA A 188 1.15 -13.23 -14.39
CA ALA A 188 1.96 -14.27 -13.78
C ALA A 188 1.60 -14.39 -12.29
N ILE A 189 1.74 -15.60 -11.75
CA ILE A 189 1.42 -15.88 -10.33
C ILE A 189 2.51 -15.40 -9.38
N GLU A 190 3.74 -15.28 -9.87
CA GLU A 190 4.91 -14.87 -9.09
C GLU A 190 5.06 -13.34 -8.98
N VAL A 191 4.29 -12.58 -9.79
CA VAL A 191 4.40 -11.12 -9.84
C VAL A 191 3.24 -10.48 -9.09
N GLY A 192 3.54 -9.93 -7.91
CA GLY A 192 2.58 -9.19 -7.10
C GLY A 192 2.48 -7.72 -7.49
N HIS A 193 1.30 -7.14 -7.28
CA HIS A 193 1.10 -5.69 -7.35
C HIS A 193 1.02 -5.13 -5.92
N ARG A 194 1.80 -4.08 -5.64
CA ARG A 194 1.79 -3.36 -4.36
C ARG A 194 0.52 -2.53 -4.24
N LEU A 195 -0.34 -2.92 -3.30
CA LEU A 195 -1.60 -2.24 -3.06
C LEU A 195 -1.40 -0.87 -2.42
N GLN A 196 -2.15 0.10 -2.92
CA GLN A 196 -2.18 1.47 -2.42
C GLN A 196 -3.63 1.87 -2.12
N GLU A 197 -3.78 2.95 -1.34
CA GLU A 197 -5.09 3.50 -0.98
C GLU A 197 -5.97 3.73 -2.21
N GLY A 198 -7.17 3.14 -2.21
CA GLY A 198 -8.14 3.26 -3.28
C GLY A 198 -7.90 2.37 -4.51
N ASP A 199 -6.89 1.47 -4.48
CA ASP A 199 -6.72 0.49 -5.55
C ASP A 199 -7.90 -0.49 -5.59
N GLN A 200 -8.40 -0.76 -6.79
CA GLN A 200 -9.51 -1.68 -7.02
C GLN A 200 -8.99 -2.99 -7.64
N ILE A 201 -9.21 -4.08 -6.92
CA ILE A 201 -8.91 -5.44 -7.40
C ILE A 201 -10.14 -5.97 -8.14
N ILE A 202 -10.00 -6.22 -9.43
CA ILE A 202 -11.06 -6.70 -10.32
C ILE A 202 -10.85 -8.18 -10.57
N LEU A 203 -11.84 -9.00 -10.20
CA LEU A 203 -11.82 -10.45 -10.33
C LEU A 203 -12.72 -10.87 -11.49
N GLY A 204 -12.12 -11.31 -12.58
CA GLY A 204 -12.84 -11.59 -13.82
C GLY A 204 -13.49 -10.33 -14.41
N ASP A 205 -14.81 -10.38 -14.66
CA ASP A 205 -15.51 -9.30 -15.34
C ASP A 205 -16.39 -8.43 -14.42
N MET A 206 -16.77 -8.95 -13.27
CA MET A 206 -17.83 -8.34 -12.46
C MET A 206 -17.46 -8.04 -11.02
N ALA A 207 -16.69 -8.88 -10.35
CA ALA A 207 -16.40 -8.69 -8.92
C ALA A 207 -15.29 -7.65 -8.74
N VAL A 208 -15.55 -6.67 -7.85
CA VAL A 208 -14.63 -5.57 -7.58
C VAL A 208 -14.45 -5.41 -6.09
N LEU A 209 -13.22 -5.40 -5.65
CA LEU A 209 -12.79 -5.14 -4.28
C LEU A 209 -12.01 -3.83 -4.25
N GLU A 210 -12.15 -3.04 -3.20
CA GLU A 210 -11.34 -1.84 -2.96
C GLU A 210 -10.43 -2.04 -1.76
N PHE A 211 -9.18 -1.68 -1.92
CA PHE A 211 -8.20 -1.67 -0.84
C PHE A 211 -8.14 -0.30 -0.19
N THR A 212 -8.23 -0.24 1.14
CA THR A 212 -8.10 1.00 1.91
C THR A 212 -7.43 0.76 3.26
N TYR A 213 -6.64 1.72 3.73
CA TYR A 213 -6.12 1.73 5.10
C TYR A 213 -7.11 2.35 6.10
N SER A 214 -8.16 3.01 5.61
CA SER A 214 -9.19 3.66 6.44
C SER A 214 -10.37 2.72 6.63
N GLY A 215 -10.64 2.30 7.88
CA GLY A 215 -11.93 1.69 8.24
C GLY A 215 -13.03 2.76 8.23
N GLU A 216 -14.27 2.37 7.97
CA GLU A 216 -15.41 3.20 8.38
C GLU A 216 -15.50 3.09 9.91
N ASP A 217 -15.47 4.23 10.59
CA ASP A 217 -15.81 4.35 12.02
C ASP A 217 -17.33 4.19 12.20
#